data_c6e6e90721f965dd4b4c8e07b2d5bea9
#
_entry.id   c6e6e90721f965dd4b4c8e07b2d5bea9
#
_cell.length_a   1.000
_cell.length_b   1.000
_cell.length_c   1.000
_cell.angle_alpha   90.00
_cell.angle_beta   90.00
_cell.angle_gamma   90.00
#
_symmetry.space_group_name_H-M   'P 1'
#
loop_
_entity.id
_entity.type
_entity.pdbx_description
1 polymer ?
#
loop_
_entity_poly.entity_id
_entity_poly.type
_entity_poly.pdbx_seq_one_letter_code
_entity_poly.pdbx_strand_id
1 'polypeptide(L)'
;MIERLSLNSLKFFYFAAHYQSVTVAADRLFVTQGAVSKQIRNLEDALGFTLFIRVSRKLSLTAEGEALFDCCQQAFQQIDQCLTQLNKQSVVQKNLVLSCEPTLAMKWLIPRLIHFKQLYPDFEVTLLTGGGRVDFKQQNIDLALRRNDFDWGKSIYSEKIADEQMLCVTASKITRQTNQIFISTSRSKLWQQFQYKHSEKFKGYSKTELEHFYLCIEACLAGLGATLVSTYMVEREIKHQLLQPISSIYQDESAYFLLSAEPFEEDVRKVLFCDWLRGQMQTSQLEFGLS
;
A
#
# COMPACT_ATOMS: atom_id res chain seq x y z
N MET A 1 13.03 35.91 5.43
CA MET A 1 11.58 36.00 5.17
C MET A 1 10.80 35.30 6.28
N ILE A 2 11.08 34.03 6.60
CA ILE A 2 10.35 33.24 7.60
C ILE A 2 10.41 33.84 9.01
N GLU A 3 11.49 34.50 9.39
CA GLU A 3 11.65 35.19 10.69
C GLU A 3 10.64 36.34 10.91
N ARG A 4 10.06 36.88 9.84
CA ARG A 4 9.08 37.97 9.91
C ARG A 4 7.63 37.48 9.83
N LEU A 5 7.43 36.20 9.52
CA LEU A 5 6.11 35.60 9.37
C LEU A 5 5.66 34.92 10.67
N SER A 6 4.43 35.16 11.07
CA SER A 6 3.82 34.45 12.19
C SER A 6 3.40 33.05 11.74
N LEU A 7 3.89 31.99 12.39
CA LEU A 7 3.45 30.61 12.15
C LEU A 7 1.94 30.45 12.42
N ASN A 8 1.39 31.23 13.34
CA ASN A 8 -0.07 31.26 13.54
C ASN A 8 -0.79 31.76 12.29
N SER A 9 -0.30 32.81 11.62
CA SER A 9 -0.95 33.30 10.40
C SER A 9 -0.97 32.25 9.29
N LEU A 10 0.10 31.47 9.13
CA LEU A 10 0.15 30.34 8.20
C LEU A 10 -0.87 29.24 8.58
N LYS A 11 -1.01 28.93 9.87
CA LYS A 11 -2.00 27.97 10.35
C LYS A 11 -3.43 28.45 10.06
N PHE A 12 -3.74 29.71 10.32
CA PHE A 12 -5.07 30.28 10.06
C PHE A 12 -5.40 30.30 8.56
N PHE A 13 -4.41 30.65 7.73
CA PHE A 13 -4.52 30.59 6.28
C PHE A 13 -4.81 29.17 5.80
N TYR A 14 -4.00 28.18 6.24
CA TYR A 14 -4.16 26.79 5.85
C TYR A 14 -5.56 26.24 6.16
N PHE A 15 -6.08 26.48 7.38
CA PHE A 15 -7.41 26.03 7.76
C PHE A 15 -8.51 26.72 6.94
N ALA A 16 -8.40 28.03 6.69
CA ALA A 16 -9.37 28.76 5.87
C ALA A 16 -9.37 28.27 4.41
N ALA A 17 -8.22 27.96 3.85
CA ALA A 17 -8.05 27.39 2.52
C ALA A 17 -8.61 25.97 2.43
N HIS A 18 -8.25 25.11 3.39
CA HIS A 18 -8.66 23.71 3.43
C HIS A 18 -10.19 23.56 3.48
N TYR A 19 -10.86 24.36 4.33
CA TYR A 19 -12.32 24.33 4.45
C TYR A 19 -13.04 25.29 3.49
N GLN A 20 -12.31 26.07 2.71
CA GLN A 20 -12.86 27.13 1.84
C GLN A 20 -13.84 28.06 2.56
N SER A 21 -13.62 28.24 3.87
CA SER A 21 -14.53 28.97 4.77
C SER A 21 -13.80 29.49 6.00
N VAL A 22 -13.83 30.80 6.17
CA VAL A 22 -13.33 31.48 7.39
C VAL A 22 -14.13 31.08 8.63
N THR A 23 -15.44 30.87 8.48
CA THR A 23 -16.32 30.45 9.57
C THR A 23 -15.96 29.07 10.10
N VAL A 24 -15.87 28.08 9.19
CA VAL A 24 -15.51 26.71 9.57
C VAL A 24 -14.09 26.65 10.15
N ALA A 25 -13.16 27.40 9.58
CA ALA A 25 -11.80 27.50 10.11
C ALA A 25 -11.78 28.08 11.55
N ALA A 26 -12.58 29.09 11.81
CA ALA A 26 -12.70 29.70 13.13
C ALA A 26 -13.25 28.72 14.18
N ASP A 27 -14.29 27.98 13.85
CA ASP A 27 -14.87 26.95 14.70
C ASP A 27 -13.85 25.82 15.01
N ARG A 28 -13.12 25.36 14.01
CA ARG A 28 -12.08 24.32 14.15
C ARG A 28 -10.87 24.76 14.97
N LEU A 29 -10.55 26.05 14.93
CA LEU A 29 -9.42 26.63 15.66
C LEU A 29 -9.84 27.21 17.02
N PHE A 30 -11.12 27.12 17.40
CA PHE A 30 -11.68 27.68 18.64
C PHE A 30 -11.40 29.16 18.81
N VAL A 31 -11.58 29.93 17.73
CA VAL A 31 -11.37 31.38 17.68
C VAL A 31 -12.53 32.07 16.98
N THR A 32 -12.55 33.45 17.02
CA THR A 32 -13.54 34.23 16.28
C THR A 32 -13.19 34.34 14.79
N GLN A 33 -14.21 34.50 13.93
CA GLN A 33 -14.01 34.75 12.49
C GLN A 33 -13.17 36.01 12.23
N GLY A 34 -13.34 37.04 13.07
CA GLY A 34 -12.55 38.26 13.01
C GLY A 34 -11.06 38.02 13.27
N ALA A 35 -10.74 37.12 14.19
CA ALA A 35 -9.34 36.69 14.46
C ALA A 35 -8.73 35.99 13.24
N VAL A 36 -9.44 35.04 12.62
CA VAL A 36 -8.99 34.38 11.40
C VAL A 36 -8.75 35.38 10.28
N SER A 37 -9.74 36.23 9.99
CA SER A 37 -9.65 37.26 8.94
C SER A 37 -8.50 38.25 9.17
N LYS A 38 -8.26 38.64 10.43
CA LYS A 38 -7.15 39.52 10.78
C LYS A 38 -5.80 38.88 10.55
N GLN A 39 -5.65 37.59 10.93
CA GLN A 39 -4.40 36.84 10.74
C GLN A 39 -4.08 36.60 9.26
N ILE A 40 -5.10 36.33 8.45
CA ILE A 40 -4.92 36.18 6.98
C ILE A 40 -4.49 37.52 6.38
N ARG A 41 -5.12 38.67 6.75
CA ARG A 41 -4.68 39.97 6.26
C ARG A 41 -3.24 40.30 6.66
N ASN A 42 -2.89 40.08 7.92
CA ASN A 42 -1.50 40.26 8.37
C ASN A 42 -0.48 39.45 7.56
N LEU A 43 -0.88 38.24 7.15
CA LEU A 43 -0.05 37.39 6.31
C LEU A 43 0.08 37.95 4.88
N GLU A 44 -1.03 38.36 4.27
CA GLU A 44 -1.06 39.01 2.95
C GLU A 44 -0.25 40.29 2.93
N ASP A 45 -0.41 41.13 3.95
CA ASP A 45 0.35 42.37 4.14
C ASP A 45 1.87 42.10 4.25
N ALA A 46 2.27 41.09 5.01
CA ALA A 46 3.66 40.70 5.18
C ALA A 46 4.29 40.11 3.90
N LEU A 47 3.47 39.46 3.08
CA LEU A 47 3.89 38.85 1.80
C LEU A 47 3.85 39.84 0.63
N GLY A 48 3.01 40.89 0.73
CA GLY A 48 2.83 41.91 -0.31
C GLY A 48 1.88 41.49 -1.45
N PHE A 49 1.15 40.36 -1.28
CA PHE A 49 0.16 39.88 -2.26
C PHE A 49 -1.01 39.18 -1.57
N THR A 50 -2.13 39.07 -2.27
CA THR A 50 -3.34 38.42 -1.76
C THR A 50 -3.28 36.91 -1.99
N LEU A 51 -3.77 36.16 -1.01
CA LEU A 51 -3.84 34.69 -1.03
C LEU A 51 -5.24 34.20 -1.38
N PHE A 52 -6.27 35.04 -1.13
CA PHE A 52 -7.65 34.71 -1.42
C PHE A 52 -8.30 35.73 -2.35
N ILE A 53 -9.21 35.21 -3.19
CA ILE A 53 -10.16 36.00 -3.99
C ILE A 53 -11.58 35.54 -3.68
N ARG A 54 -12.54 36.43 -3.90
CA ARG A 54 -13.96 36.06 -3.81
C ARG A 54 -14.55 35.87 -5.19
N VAL A 55 -14.91 34.64 -5.50
CA VAL A 55 -15.58 34.28 -6.76
C VAL A 55 -16.98 33.82 -6.41
N SER A 56 -18.00 34.54 -6.91
CA SER A 56 -19.42 34.19 -6.70
C SER A 56 -19.79 33.92 -5.22
N ARG A 57 -19.30 34.76 -4.29
CA ARG A 57 -19.45 34.63 -2.83
C ARG A 57 -18.70 33.48 -2.16
N LYS A 58 -17.91 32.68 -2.91
CA LYS A 58 -17.04 31.64 -2.35
C LYS A 58 -15.63 32.17 -2.14
N LEU A 59 -14.98 31.69 -1.09
CA LEU A 59 -13.57 31.93 -0.83
C LEU A 59 -12.76 31.00 -1.74
N SER A 60 -11.94 31.56 -2.61
CA SER A 60 -11.07 30.81 -3.54
C SER A 60 -9.63 31.29 -3.37
N LEU A 61 -8.67 30.43 -3.63
CA LEU A 61 -7.24 30.78 -3.60
C LEU A 61 -6.82 31.51 -4.88
N THR A 62 -5.81 32.38 -4.76
CA THR A 62 -5.02 32.88 -5.89
C THR A 62 -3.98 31.83 -6.30
N ALA A 63 -3.25 32.01 -7.40
CA ALA A 63 -2.15 31.13 -7.77
C ALA A 63 -1.05 31.09 -6.69
N GLU A 64 -0.74 32.22 -6.09
CA GLU A 64 0.17 32.34 -4.95
C GLU A 64 -0.39 31.66 -3.71
N GLY A 65 -1.72 31.77 -3.50
CA GLY A 65 -2.44 31.08 -2.43
C GLY A 65 -2.38 29.57 -2.58
N GLU A 66 -2.56 29.02 -3.79
CA GLU A 66 -2.45 27.58 -4.04
C GLU A 66 -1.03 27.07 -3.74
N ALA A 67 -0.01 27.77 -4.25
CA ALA A 67 1.38 27.38 -3.98
C ALA A 67 1.73 27.40 -2.49
N LEU A 68 1.24 28.41 -1.74
CA LEU A 68 1.46 28.49 -0.29
C LEU A 68 0.64 27.43 0.46
N PHE A 69 -0.56 27.09 -0.01
CA PHE A 69 -1.40 26.06 0.59
C PHE A 69 -0.73 24.68 0.52
N ASP A 70 -0.22 24.31 -0.65
CA ASP A 70 0.51 23.04 -0.84
C ASP A 70 1.74 22.95 0.06
N CYS A 71 2.50 24.05 0.16
CA CYS A 71 3.66 24.13 1.05
C CYS A 71 3.24 23.99 2.53
N CYS A 72 2.20 24.68 2.98
CA CYS A 72 1.67 24.60 4.35
C CYS A 72 1.15 23.18 4.65
N GLN A 73 0.49 22.54 3.70
CA GLN A 73 -0.03 21.19 3.85
C GLN A 73 1.11 20.20 4.14
N GLN A 74 2.18 20.25 3.36
CA GLN A 74 3.34 19.38 3.55
C GLN A 74 4.04 19.66 4.89
N ALA A 75 4.26 20.92 5.22
CA ALA A 75 4.91 21.33 6.47
C ALA A 75 4.12 20.92 7.71
N PHE A 76 2.80 21.13 7.73
CA PHE A 76 1.95 20.74 8.86
C PHE A 76 1.82 19.23 8.98
N GLN A 77 1.77 18.48 7.88
CA GLN A 77 1.84 17.02 7.92
C GLN A 77 3.14 16.51 8.56
N GLN A 78 4.28 17.10 8.20
CA GLN A 78 5.58 16.74 8.80
C GLN A 78 5.61 17.05 10.31
N ILE A 79 5.08 18.19 10.73
CA ILE A 79 4.98 18.57 12.15
C ILE A 79 4.08 17.58 12.90
N ASP A 80 2.91 17.26 12.35
CA ASP A 80 1.95 16.33 12.95
C ASP A 80 2.54 14.92 13.09
N GLN A 81 3.25 14.46 12.08
CA GLN A 81 4.01 13.20 12.14
C GLN A 81 5.07 13.22 13.25
N CYS A 82 5.85 14.31 13.37
CA CYS A 82 6.84 14.47 14.43
C CYS A 82 6.19 14.48 15.83
N LEU A 83 5.12 15.26 16.02
CA LEU A 83 4.38 15.29 17.28
C LEU A 83 3.76 13.94 17.63
N THR A 84 3.25 13.23 16.64
CA THR A 84 2.77 11.85 16.81
C THR A 84 3.90 10.93 17.25
N GLN A 85 5.09 11.01 16.66
CA GLN A 85 6.26 10.23 17.06
C GLN A 85 6.72 10.57 18.49
N LEU A 86 6.74 11.84 18.86
CA LEU A 86 7.11 12.26 20.22
C LEU A 86 6.10 11.79 21.28
N ASN A 87 4.81 11.78 20.94
CA ASN A 87 3.77 11.22 21.81
C ASN A 87 3.83 9.70 21.92
N LYS A 88 4.40 9.02 20.93
CA LYS A 88 4.56 7.56 20.90
C LYS A 88 5.53 7.02 21.96
N GLN A 89 6.41 7.85 22.52
CA GLN A 89 7.33 7.42 23.59
C GLN A 89 6.65 7.11 24.93
N SER A 90 5.38 7.42 25.10
CA SER A 90 4.66 7.19 26.37
C SER A 90 3.50 6.17 26.30
N VAL A 91 3.12 5.71 25.10
CA VAL A 91 2.11 4.66 24.92
C VAL A 91 2.71 3.57 24.04
N VAL A 92 2.77 2.34 24.53
CA VAL A 92 3.13 1.17 23.71
C VAL A 92 2.26 1.21 22.46
N GLN A 93 2.87 1.53 21.33
CA GLN A 93 2.15 1.69 20.08
C GLN A 93 1.60 0.33 19.66
N LYS A 94 0.28 0.17 19.72
CA LYS A 94 -0.40 -1.08 19.41
C LYS A 94 -0.68 -1.27 17.91
N ASN A 95 -0.51 -0.22 17.11
CA ASN A 95 -0.79 -0.25 15.67
C ASN A 95 0.49 -0.49 14.85
N LEU A 96 0.42 -1.42 13.90
CA LEU A 96 1.47 -1.74 12.93
C LEU A 96 0.97 -1.40 11.54
N VAL A 97 1.64 -0.47 10.84
CA VAL A 97 1.30 -0.09 9.47
C VAL A 97 2.10 -0.96 8.49
N LEU A 98 1.38 -1.84 7.80
CA LEU A 98 1.95 -2.78 6.84
C LEU A 98 1.56 -2.38 5.41
N SER A 99 2.54 -2.24 4.52
CA SER A 99 2.32 -2.14 3.08
C SER A 99 2.49 -3.50 2.41
N CYS A 100 1.52 -3.93 1.60
CA CYS A 100 1.55 -5.22 0.90
C CYS A 100 1.06 -5.08 -0.54
N GLU A 101 1.53 -5.93 -1.45
CA GLU A 101 1.02 -5.99 -2.81
C GLU A 101 -0.49 -6.31 -2.82
N PRO A 102 -1.28 -5.63 -3.67
CA PRO A 102 -2.75 -5.70 -3.61
C PRO A 102 -3.30 -7.13 -3.67
N THR A 103 -2.83 -7.97 -4.59
CA THR A 103 -3.35 -9.33 -4.75
C THR A 103 -3.01 -10.22 -3.56
N LEU A 104 -1.77 -10.18 -3.09
CA LEU A 104 -1.33 -10.95 -1.92
C LEU A 104 -2.07 -10.48 -0.66
N ALA A 105 -2.23 -9.16 -0.50
CA ALA A 105 -3.00 -8.59 0.60
C ALA A 105 -4.43 -9.13 0.63
N MET A 106 -5.14 -9.04 -0.48
CA MET A 106 -6.56 -9.39 -0.58
C MET A 106 -6.81 -10.90 -0.51
N LYS A 107 -6.03 -11.68 -1.26
CA LYS A 107 -6.29 -13.12 -1.43
C LYS A 107 -5.71 -13.98 -0.30
N TRP A 108 -4.59 -13.56 0.29
CA TRP A 108 -3.86 -14.38 1.25
C TRP A 108 -3.76 -13.77 2.65
N LEU A 109 -3.36 -12.50 2.77
CA LEU A 109 -3.03 -11.88 4.06
C LEU A 109 -4.29 -11.53 4.87
N ILE A 110 -5.24 -10.76 4.29
CA ILE A 110 -6.45 -10.32 4.98
C ILE A 110 -7.21 -11.49 5.64
N PRO A 111 -7.45 -12.63 4.96
CA PRO A 111 -8.14 -13.76 5.58
C PRO A 111 -7.43 -14.32 6.82
N ARG A 112 -6.13 -14.07 6.98
CA ARG A 112 -5.29 -14.57 8.07
C ARG A 112 -5.07 -13.58 9.21
N LEU A 113 -5.31 -12.28 8.99
CA LEU A 113 -5.15 -11.27 10.03
C LEU A 113 -6.04 -11.51 11.26
N ILE A 114 -7.16 -12.20 11.09
CA ILE A 114 -8.01 -12.61 12.24
C ILE A 114 -7.22 -13.50 13.21
N HIS A 115 -6.42 -14.43 12.70
CA HIS A 115 -5.56 -15.29 13.53
C HIS A 115 -4.48 -14.49 14.25
N PHE A 116 -3.86 -13.50 13.57
CA PHE A 116 -2.92 -12.59 14.23
C PHE A 116 -3.58 -11.81 15.36
N LYS A 117 -4.78 -11.27 15.13
CA LYS A 117 -5.55 -10.54 16.14
C LYS A 117 -5.96 -11.41 17.34
N GLN A 118 -6.21 -12.70 17.13
CA GLN A 118 -6.50 -13.66 18.21
C GLN A 118 -5.28 -13.93 19.08
N LEU A 119 -4.08 -14.04 18.47
CA LEU A 119 -2.81 -14.24 19.20
C LEU A 119 -2.36 -12.98 19.93
N TYR A 120 -2.58 -11.83 19.33
CA TYR A 120 -2.13 -10.53 19.82
C TYR A 120 -3.29 -9.52 19.87
N PRO A 121 -4.23 -9.66 20.83
CA PRO A 121 -5.45 -8.83 20.85
C PRO A 121 -5.21 -7.34 20.96
N ASP A 122 -4.07 -6.97 21.54
CA ASP A 122 -3.66 -5.57 21.72
C ASP A 122 -3.05 -4.91 20.48
N PHE A 123 -2.67 -5.71 19.47
CA PHE A 123 -2.12 -5.17 18.23
C PHE A 123 -3.19 -4.94 17.18
N GLU A 124 -3.05 -3.84 16.47
CA GLU A 124 -3.84 -3.55 15.28
C GLU A 124 -2.91 -3.45 14.06
N VAL A 125 -3.35 -4.00 12.94
CA VAL A 125 -2.62 -3.93 11.68
C VAL A 125 -3.40 -3.03 10.72
N THR A 126 -2.82 -1.88 10.39
CA THR A 126 -3.31 -1.03 9.31
C THR A 126 -2.66 -1.49 8.01
N LEU A 127 -3.47 -1.93 7.05
CA LEU A 127 -2.99 -2.45 5.78
C LEU A 127 -3.10 -1.39 4.69
N LEU A 128 -1.95 -1.07 4.07
CA LEU A 128 -1.86 -0.23 2.88
C LEU A 128 -1.50 -1.11 1.69
N THR A 129 -2.16 -0.89 0.55
CA THR A 129 -1.83 -1.64 -0.67
C THR A 129 -0.86 -0.85 -1.54
N GLY A 130 0.19 -1.52 -2.02
CA GLY A 130 1.19 -0.93 -2.91
C GLY A 130 2.24 -1.94 -3.33
N GLY A 131 2.88 -1.70 -4.46
CA GLY A 131 3.99 -2.49 -5.00
C GLY A 131 5.25 -1.65 -5.19
N GLY A 132 6.37 -2.31 -5.49
CA GLY A 132 7.64 -1.63 -5.75
C GLY A 132 8.27 -0.98 -4.52
N ARG A 133 9.04 0.08 -4.77
CA ARG A 133 9.76 0.81 -3.71
C ARG A 133 8.82 1.46 -2.71
N VAL A 134 9.26 1.52 -1.46
CA VAL A 134 8.51 2.08 -0.34
C VAL A 134 9.28 3.25 0.25
N ASP A 135 8.61 4.37 0.41
CA ASP A 135 9.10 5.46 1.24
C ASP A 135 8.50 5.31 2.65
N PHE A 136 9.24 4.65 3.53
CA PHE A 136 8.81 4.33 4.89
C PHE A 136 8.49 5.58 5.71
N LYS A 137 9.25 6.66 5.51
CA LYS A 137 9.09 7.90 6.29
C LYS A 137 7.90 8.71 5.79
N GLN A 138 7.83 8.95 4.49
CA GLN A 138 6.77 9.78 3.91
C GLN A 138 5.39 9.13 4.07
N GLN A 139 5.32 7.80 3.95
CA GLN A 139 4.06 7.04 4.04
C GLN A 139 3.75 6.53 5.45
N ASN A 140 4.62 6.77 6.43
CA ASN A 140 4.48 6.30 7.82
C ASN A 140 4.21 4.78 7.89
N ILE A 141 5.01 4.00 7.14
CA ILE A 141 4.93 2.54 7.05
C ILE A 141 5.95 1.94 8.03
N ASP A 142 5.51 0.99 8.86
CA ASP A 142 6.41 0.23 9.75
C ASP A 142 7.07 -0.93 9.02
N LEU A 143 6.30 -1.66 8.22
CA LEU A 143 6.74 -2.84 7.47
C LEU A 143 6.21 -2.84 6.04
N ALA A 144 6.95 -3.45 5.12
CA ALA A 144 6.48 -3.68 3.76
C ALA A 144 6.74 -5.13 3.31
N LEU A 145 5.69 -5.85 2.94
CA LEU A 145 5.81 -7.19 2.36
C LEU A 145 5.98 -7.06 0.84
N ARG A 146 7.14 -7.47 0.35
CA ARG A 146 7.55 -7.31 -1.05
C ARG A 146 8.21 -8.57 -1.58
N ARG A 147 8.20 -8.71 -2.89
CA ARG A 147 8.98 -9.70 -3.62
C ARG A 147 10.35 -9.13 -4.00
N ASN A 148 11.36 -9.99 -4.13
CA ASN A 148 12.74 -9.62 -4.51
C ASN A 148 12.93 -9.35 -6.01
N ASP A 149 11.95 -8.75 -6.67
CA ASP A 149 11.98 -8.41 -8.10
C ASP A 149 12.46 -6.98 -8.40
N PHE A 150 12.92 -6.26 -7.38
CA PHE A 150 13.53 -4.95 -7.48
C PHE A 150 14.56 -4.69 -6.36
N ASP A 151 15.44 -3.72 -6.56
CA ASP A 151 16.40 -3.30 -5.55
C ASP A 151 15.75 -2.28 -4.59
N TRP A 152 15.63 -2.64 -3.31
CA TRP A 152 15.13 -1.75 -2.25
C TRP A 152 16.20 -0.91 -1.57
N GLY A 153 17.48 -1.09 -1.95
CA GLY A 153 18.60 -0.29 -1.44
C GLY A 153 19.21 -0.84 -0.15
N LYS A 154 20.47 -0.44 0.09
CA LYS A 154 21.29 -0.97 1.20
C LYS A 154 20.87 -0.48 2.59
N SER A 155 20.08 0.58 2.69
CA SER A 155 19.62 1.15 3.96
C SER A 155 18.34 0.51 4.49
N ILE A 156 17.79 -0.47 3.79
CA ILE A 156 16.56 -1.18 4.17
C ILE A 156 16.92 -2.53 4.76
N TYR A 157 16.43 -2.78 5.95
CA TYR A 157 16.49 -4.08 6.60
C TYR A 157 15.48 -5.02 5.96
N SER A 158 15.88 -6.26 5.74
CA SER A 158 15.03 -7.23 5.03
C SER A 158 15.14 -8.61 5.65
N GLU A 159 13.99 -9.22 5.92
CA GLU A 159 13.86 -10.60 6.37
C GLU A 159 13.18 -11.43 5.30
N LYS A 160 13.82 -12.53 4.87
CA LYS A 160 13.20 -13.49 3.96
C LYS A 160 12.10 -14.24 4.70
N ILE A 161 10.88 -14.20 4.13
CA ILE A 161 9.71 -14.85 4.73
C ILE A 161 9.45 -16.22 4.10
N ALA A 162 9.38 -16.30 2.75
CA ALA A 162 9.12 -17.53 2.05
C ALA A 162 9.55 -17.46 0.58
N ASP A 163 9.87 -18.60 -0.01
CA ASP A 163 10.06 -18.72 -1.45
C ASP A 163 8.70 -18.60 -2.15
N GLU A 164 8.68 -17.93 -3.31
CA GLU A 164 7.48 -17.85 -4.14
C GLU A 164 7.41 -19.06 -5.07
N GLN A 165 6.22 -19.61 -5.19
CA GLN A 165 5.92 -20.73 -6.05
C GLN A 165 4.80 -20.33 -7.00
N MET A 166 5.03 -20.52 -8.28
CA MET A 166 4.10 -20.14 -9.33
C MET A 166 3.35 -21.36 -9.85
N LEU A 167 2.09 -21.20 -10.19
CA LEU A 167 1.21 -22.22 -10.68
C LEU A 167 0.36 -21.70 -11.82
N CYS A 168 0.29 -22.41 -12.93
CA CYS A 168 -0.67 -22.08 -13.98
C CYS A 168 -2.01 -22.75 -13.65
N VAL A 169 -3.07 -21.93 -13.59
CA VAL A 169 -4.41 -22.36 -13.19
C VAL A 169 -5.47 -21.96 -14.21
N THR A 170 -6.59 -22.67 -14.21
CA THR A 170 -7.78 -22.38 -15.00
C THR A 170 -9.03 -22.64 -14.16
N ALA A 171 -10.20 -22.18 -14.60
CA ALA A 171 -11.46 -22.50 -13.92
C ALA A 171 -11.70 -23.99 -13.86
N SER A 172 -12.17 -24.52 -12.73
CA SER A 172 -12.48 -25.97 -12.60
C SER A 172 -13.67 -26.39 -13.44
N LYS A 173 -14.65 -25.50 -13.66
CA LYS A 173 -15.79 -25.73 -14.54
C LYS A 173 -15.61 -24.94 -15.83
N ILE A 174 -14.96 -25.56 -16.81
CA ILE A 174 -14.74 -24.94 -18.12
C ILE A 174 -15.91 -25.31 -19.03
N THR A 175 -16.67 -24.33 -19.47
CA THR A 175 -17.76 -24.49 -20.47
C THR A 175 -17.19 -24.47 -21.90
N ARG A 176 -16.04 -23.83 -22.12
CA ARG A 176 -15.37 -23.74 -23.41
C ARG A 176 -13.86 -23.68 -23.22
N GLN A 177 -13.12 -24.59 -23.79
CA GLN A 177 -11.67 -24.57 -23.78
C GLN A 177 -11.16 -23.37 -24.60
N THR A 178 -10.39 -22.51 -23.98
CA THR A 178 -9.77 -21.34 -24.62
C THR A 178 -8.25 -21.43 -24.49
N ASN A 179 -7.53 -21.16 -25.59
CA ASN A 179 -6.08 -21.05 -25.57
C ASN A 179 -5.66 -19.61 -25.25
N GLN A 180 -6.24 -19.05 -24.17
CA GLN A 180 -5.98 -17.70 -23.71
C GLN A 180 -5.25 -17.72 -22.38
N ILE A 181 -4.19 -16.91 -22.25
CA ILE A 181 -3.48 -16.70 -20.99
C ILE A 181 -3.56 -15.23 -20.58
N PHE A 182 -3.95 -14.98 -19.34
CA PHE A 182 -3.92 -13.66 -18.71
C PHE A 182 -2.65 -13.54 -17.88
N ILE A 183 -1.92 -12.45 -18.07
CA ILE A 183 -0.66 -12.19 -17.35
C ILE A 183 -0.69 -10.80 -16.72
N SER A 184 -0.11 -10.68 -15.53
CA SER A 184 -0.01 -9.39 -14.86
C SER A 184 1.18 -8.59 -15.41
N THR A 185 0.96 -7.30 -15.70
CA THR A 185 2.05 -6.38 -16.10
C THR A 185 3.02 -6.13 -14.96
N SER A 186 2.63 -6.37 -13.69
CA SER A 186 3.54 -6.30 -12.54
C SER A 186 4.70 -7.31 -12.63
N ARG A 187 4.55 -8.39 -13.44
CA ARG A 187 5.61 -9.39 -13.73
C ARG A 187 5.61 -9.79 -15.21
N SER A 188 5.79 -8.85 -16.09
CA SER A 188 5.68 -9.04 -17.55
C SER A 188 6.61 -10.14 -18.13
N LYS A 189 7.78 -10.37 -17.53
CA LYS A 189 8.76 -11.39 -17.96
C LYS A 189 8.44 -12.80 -17.47
N LEU A 190 7.62 -12.95 -16.43
CA LEU A 190 7.33 -14.24 -15.79
C LEU A 190 6.78 -15.27 -16.79
N TRP A 191 5.80 -14.86 -17.60
CA TRP A 191 5.20 -15.75 -18.60
C TRP A 191 6.21 -16.25 -19.64
N GLN A 192 7.09 -15.39 -20.12
CA GLN A 192 8.11 -15.77 -21.11
C GLN A 192 9.08 -16.82 -20.54
N GLN A 193 9.51 -16.66 -19.29
CA GLN A 193 10.39 -17.60 -18.60
C GLN A 193 9.69 -18.94 -18.37
N PHE A 194 8.45 -18.92 -17.92
CA PHE A 194 7.62 -20.10 -17.72
C PHE A 194 7.36 -20.84 -19.04
N GLN A 195 6.95 -20.12 -20.09
CA GLN A 195 6.65 -20.70 -21.42
C GLN A 195 7.87 -21.34 -22.04
N TYR A 196 9.06 -20.77 -21.85
CA TYR A 196 10.31 -21.39 -22.34
C TYR A 196 10.55 -22.79 -21.74
N LYS A 197 10.27 -22.97 -20.45
CA LYS A 197 10.38 -24.27 -19.76
C LYS A 197 9.22 -25.23 -20.05
N HIS A 198 8.08 -24.75 -20.51
CA HIS A 198 6.85 -25.52 -20.73
C HIS A 198 6.29 -25.32 -22.16
N SER A 199 7.18 -25.18 -23.15
CA SER A 199 6.86 -24.75 -24.51
C SER A 199 5.81 -25.60 -25.21
N GLU A 200 5.86 -26.92 -25.07
CA GLU A 200 4.94 -27.86 -25.77
C GLU A 200 3.49 -27.70 -25.26
N LYS A 201 3.31 -27.52 -23.94
CA LYS A 201 1.99 -27.49 -23.32
C LYS A 201 1.20 -26.22 -23.64
N PHE A 202 1.90 -25.08 -23.75
CA PHE A 202 1.30 -23.77 -23.95
C PHE A 202 1.53 -23.18 -25.35
N LYS A 203 1.82 -24.06 -26.31
CA LYS A 203 1.97 -23.72 -27.73
C LYS A 203 0.64 -23.22 -28.28
N GLY A 204 0.65 -22.06 -28.94
CA GLY A 204 -0.55 -21.45 -29.51
C GLY A 204 -1.47 -20.71 -28.54
N TYR A 205 -1.08 -20.55 -27.27
CA TYR A 205 -1.81 -19.67 -26.36
C TYR A 205 -1.62 -18.20 -26.75
N SER A 206 -2.72 -17.48 -26.88
CA SER A 206 -2.72 -16.04 -27.02
C SER A 206 -2.61 -15.37 -25.64
N LYS A 207 -1.98 -14.19 -25.60
CA LYS A 207 -1.67 -13.46 -24.37
C LYS A 207 -2.50 -12.21 -24.24
N THR A 208 -3.11 -11.97 -23.08
CA THR A 208 -3.72 -10.69 -22.68
C THR A 208 -3.06 -10.21 -21.40
N GLU A 209 -2.64 -8.95 -21.39
CA GLU A 209 -2.03 -8.29 -20.25
C GLU A 209 -3.08 -7.56 -19.42
N LEU A 210 -3.02 -7.75 -18.10
CA LEU A 210 -3.83 -7.04 -17.11
C LEU A 210 -2.91 -6.44 -16.05
N GLU A 211 -3.32 -5.36 -15.41
CA GLU A 211 -2.45 -4.61 -14.50
C GLU A 211 -2.02 -5.45 -13.29
N HIS A 212 -2.97 -6.13 -12.65
CA HIS A 212 -2.75 -6.86 -11.41
C HIS A 212 -3.13 -8.33 -11.51
N PHE A 213 -2.49 -9.17 -10.68
CA PHE A 213 -2.81 -10.61 -10.61
C PHE A 213 -4.26 -10.89 -10.24
N TYR A 214 -4.91 -10.08 -9.37
CA TYR A 214 -6.32 -10.30 -9.04
C TYR A 214 -7.23 -10.17 -10.25
N LEU A 215 -6.93 -9.29 -11.21
CA LEU A 215 -7.68 -9.19 -12.47
C LEU A 215 -7.50 -10.46 -13.34
N CYS A 216 -6.27 -10.99 -13.38
CA CYS A 216 -5.98 -12.25 -14.06
C CYS A 216 -6.75 -13.43 -13.42
N ILE A 217 -6.81 -13.48 -12.11
CA ILE A 217 -7.54 -14.50 -11.34
C ILE A 217 -9.04 -14.40 -11.62
N GLU A 218 -9.62 -13.20 -11.61
CA GLU A 218 -11.04 -12.98 -11.89
C GLU A 218 -11.40 -13.35 -13.35
N ALA A 219 -10.54 -12.99 -14.32
CA ALA A 219 -10.72 -13.43 -15.71
C ALA A 219 -10.70 -14.96 -15.85
N CYS A 220 -9.81 -15.62 -15.09
CA CYS A 220 -9.72 -17.06 -15.04
C CYS A 220 -10.98 -17.69 -14.41
N LEU A 221 -11.46 -17.17 -13.28
CA LEU A 221 -12.69 -17.62 -12.61
C LEU A 221 -13.93 -17.45 -13.49
N ALA A 222 -13.96 -16.40 -14.30
CA ALA A 222 -15.00 -16.19 -15.31
C ALA A 222 -14.95 -17.15 -16.50
N GLY A 223 -13.96 -18.06 -16.55
CA GLY A 223 -13.79 -19.04 -17.63
C GLY A 223 -13.22 -18.46 -18.92
N LEU A 224 -12.61 -17.28 -18.88
CA LEU A 224 -12.05 -16.63 -20.06
C LEU A 224 -10.71 -17.22 -20.52
N GLY A 225 -10.01 -17.94 -19.63
CA GLY A 225 -8.73 -18.56 -19.96
C GLY A 225 -7.98 -19.08 -18.75
N ALA A 226 -6.66 -19.09 -18.84
CA ALA A 226 -5.76 -19.50 -17.77
C ALA A 226 -4.89 -18.33 -17.28
N THR A 227 -4.25 -18.49 -16.13
CA THR A 227 -3.30 -17.49 -15.61
C THR A 227 -2.16 -18.16 -14.84
N LEU A 228 -0.96 -17.56 -14.89
CA LEU A 228 0.20 -17.98 -14.11
C LEU A 228 0.31 -17.05 -12.90
N VAL A 229 0.12 -17.60 -11.70
CA VAL A 229 0.05 -16.83 -10.45
C VAL A 229 0.79 -17.51 -9.32
N SER A 230 1.10 -16.77 -8.26
CA SER A 230 1.62 -17.33 -7.01
C SER A 230 0.58 -18.27 -6.36
N THR A 231 1.05 -19.40 -5.82
CA THR A 231 0.21 -20.37 -5.09
C THR A 231 -0.53 -19.70 -3.94
N TYR A 232 0.11 -18.76 -3.24
CA TYR A 232 -0.52 -17.98 -2.15
C TYR A 232 -1.75 -17.20 -2.61
N MET A 233 -1.77 -16.74 -3.86
CA MET A 233 -2.87 -15.89 -4.37
C MET A 233 -4.11 -16.67 -4.79
N VAL A 234 -4.00 -18.00 -4.93
CA VAL A 234 -5.10 -18.89 -5.40
C VAL A 234 -5.38 -20.08 -4.48
N GLU A 235 -4.78 -20.09 -3.29
CA GLU A 235 -4.94 -21.15 -2.30
C GLU A 235 -6.41 -21.45 -2.00
N ARG A 236 -7.19 -20.40 -1.72
CA ARG A 236 -8.61 -20.54 -1.42
C ARG A 236 -9.43 -21.03 -2.61
N GLU A 237 -9.16 -20.51 -3.79
CA GLU A 237 -9.85 -20.87 -5.02
C GLU A 237 -9.59 -22.34 -5.39
N ILE A 238 -8.38 -22.84 -5.18
CA ILE A 238 -8.04 -24.27 -5.39
C ILE A 238 -8.72 -25.14 -4.31
N LYS A 239 -8.64 -24.74 -3.04
CA LYS A 239 -9.26 -25.48 -1.93
C LYS A 239 -10.78 -25.61 -2.09
N HIS A 240 -11.43 -24.56 -2.63
CA HIS A 240 -12.86 -24.57 -2.94
C HIS A 240 -13.21 -25.12 -4.32
N GLN A 241 -12.25 -25.68 -5.04
CA GLN A 241 -12.43 -26.25 -6.38
C GLN A 241 -13.02 -25.25 -7.40
N LEU A 242 -12.75 -23.97 -7.24
CA LEU A 242 -13.10 -22.91 -8.19
C LEU A 242 -12.07 -22.84 -9.32
N LEU A 243 -10.79 -23.02 -8.97
CA LEU A 243 -9.67 -23.13 -9.90
C LEU A 243 -9.01 -24.50 -9.78
N GLN A 244 -8.41 -24.94 -10.88
CA GLN A 244 -7.61 -26.16 -10.94
C GLN A 244 -6.25 -25.91 -11.57
N PRO A 245 -5.19 -26.58 -11.07
CA PRO A 245 -3.87 -26.52 -11.67
C PRO A 245 -3.85 -27.14 -13.06
N ILE A 246 -3.17 -26.48 -14.00
CA ILE A 246 -2.87 -27.01 -15.33
C ILE A 246 -1.37 -27.10 -15.60
N SER A 247 -0.51 -26.85 -14.61
CA SER A 247 0.94 -27.10 -14.68
C SER A 247 1.42 -27.72 -13.38
N SER A 248 2.65 -28.22 -13.37
CA SER A 248 3.42 -28.38 -12.14
C SER A 248 3.80 -27.02 -11.56
N ILE A 249 4.20 -27.02 -10.30
CA ILE A 249 4.74 -25.83 -9.63
C ILE A 249 6.03 -25.41 -10.34
N TYR A 250 6.16 -24.10 -10.51
CA TYR A 250 7.30 -23.44 -11.10
C TYR A 250 7.95 -22.49 -10.09
N GLN A 251 9.25 -22.63 -9.90
CA GLN A 251 10.07 -21.75 -9.08
C GLN A 251 11.02 -20.97 -9.98
N ASP A 252 11.14 -19.67 -9.75
CA ASP A 252 11.99 -18.76 -10.51
C ASP A 252 12.93 -17.94 -9.60
N GLU A 253 13.25 -18.50 -8.41
CA GLU A 253 14.11 -17.88 -7.40
C GLU A 253 13.50 -16.63 -6.75
N SER A 254 12.26 -16.29 -7.07
CA SER A 254 11.56 -15.22 -6.38
C SER A 254 11.15 -15.64 -4.97
N ALA A 255 11.17 -14.68 -4.05
CA ALA A 255 10.81 -14.89 -2.66
C ALA A 255 10.15 -13.62 -2.10
N TYR A 256 9.32 -13.80 -1.07
CA TYR A 256 8.75 -12.70 -0.30
C TYR A 256 9.67 -12.30 0.83
N PHE A 257 9.86 -11.01 0.99
CA PHE A 257 10.64 -10.37 2.03
C PHE A 257 9.79 -9.38 2.79
N LEU A 258 9.98 -9.34 4.09
CA LEU A 258 9.48 -8.26 4.92
C LEU A 258 10.58 -7.21 5.05
N LEU A 259 10.25 -5.96 4.74
CA LEU A 259 11.18 -4.84 4.69
C LEU A 259 10.86 -3.85 5.82
N SER A 260 11.90 -3.23 6.38
CA SER A 260 11.80 -2.20 7.41
C SER A 260 12.88 -1.12 7.21
N ALA A 261 12.59 0.12 7.57
CA ALA A 261 13.58 1.21 7.60
C ALA A 261 14.53 1.11 8.79
N GLU A 262 14.16 0.37 9.84
CA GLU A 262 14.89 0.22 11.09
C GLU A 262 15.09 -1.28 11.39
N PRO A 263 16.07 -1.67 12.24
CA PRO A 263 16.24 -3.05 12.64
C PRO A 263 14.95 -3.64 13.21
N PHE A 264 14.69 -4.92 12.91
CA PHE A 264 13.46 -5.58 13.38
C PHE A 264 13.45 -5.73 14.90
N GLU A 265 14.61 -5.97 15.50
CA GLU A 265 14.79 -6.24 16.93
C GLU A 265 14.50 -5.01 17.81
N GLU A 266 14.52 -3.81 17.23
CA GLU A 266 14.22 -2.57 17.95
C GLU A 266 12.73 -2.36 18.20
N ASP A 267 11.86 -3.17 17.54
CA ASP A 267 10.41 -3.06 17.68
C ASP A 267 9.78 -4.45 17.80
N VAL A 268 9.33 -4.80 19.00
CA VAL A 268 8.70 -6.09 19.29
C VAL A 268 7.52 -6.39 18.37
N ARG A 269 6.79 -5.40 17.88
CA ARG A 269 5.67 -5.58 16.96
C ARG A 269 6.16 -6.15 15.62
N LYS A 270 7.30 -5.64 15.11
CA LYS A 270 7.93 -6.11 13.87
C LYS A 270 8.37 -7.55 13.99
N VAL A 271 9.01 -7.91 15.13
CA VAL A 271 9.45 -9.29 15.40
C VAL A 271 8.25 -10.24 15.44
N LEU A 272 7.24 -9.94 16.26
CA LEU A 272 6.06 -10.79 16.41
C LEU A 272 5.30 -10.97 15.07
N PHE A 273 5.16 -9.90 14.29
CA PHE A 273 4.51 -9.98 12.99
C PHE A 273 5.34 -10.79 11.99
N CYS A 274 6.67 -10.62 11.97
CA CYS A 274 7.58 -11.36 11.11
C CYS A 274 7.50 -12.88 11.37
N ASP A 275 7.57 -13.29 12.63
CA ASP A 275 7.51 -14.69 13.03
C ASP A 275 6.16 -15.33 12.71
N TRP A 276 5.07 -14.61 13.02
CA TRP A 276 3.72 -15.04 12.66
C TRP A 276 3.56 -15.20 11.14
N LEU A 277 4.02 -14.21 10.35
CA LEU A 277 3.91 -14.21 8.90
C LEU A 277 4.68 -15.38 8.29
N ARG A 278 5.89 -15.64 8.78
CA ARG A 278 6.72 -16.77 8.36
C ARG A 278 6.01 -18.11 8.63
N GLY A 279 5.44 -18.29 9.82
CA GLY A 279 4.68 -19.48 10.17
C GLY A 279 3.45 -19.67 9.28
N GLN A 280 2.70 -18.59 8.96
CA GLN A 280 1.54 -18.68 8.07
C GLN A 280 1.93 -19.06 6.63
N MET A 281 3.03 -18.50 6.09
CA MET A 281 3.49 -18.85 4.76
C MET A 281 4.02 -20.29 4.68
N GLN A 282 4.72 -20.77 5.70
CA GLN A 282 5.12 -22.18 5.79
C GLN A 282 3.91 -23.13 5.80
N THR A 283 2.89 -22.82 6.58
CA THR A 283 1.64 -23.61 6.60
C THR A 283 1.00 -23.68 5.22
N SER A 284 0.91 -22.56 4.51
CA SER A 284 0.39 -22.54 3.13
C SER A 284 1.22 -23.41 2.19
N GLN A 285 2.54 -23.41 2.29
CA GLN A 285 3.41 -24.26 1.46
C GLN A 285 3.16 -25.75 1.71
N LEU A 286 3.01 -26.14 2.97
CA LEU A 286 2.72 -27.54 3.34
C LEU A 286 1.36 -28.01 2.82
N GLU A 287 0.33 -27.16 2.85
CA GLU A 287 -1.01 -27.47 2.32
C GLU A 287 -1.00 -27.73 0.79
N PHE A 288 -0.08 -27.12 0.04
CA PHE A 288 0.11 -27.41 -1.39
C PHE A 288 0.91 -28.68 -1.68
N GLY A 289 1.28 -29.46 -0.66
CA GLY A 289 2.02 -30.73 -0.82
C GLY A 289 3.48 -30.52 -1.20
N LEU A 290 4.08 -29.48 -0.72
CA LEU A 290 5.44 -29.04 -1.04
C LEU A 290 6.33 -29.17 0.22
N SER A 291 6.59 -30.38 0.60
CA SER A 291 7.68 -30.76 1.49
C SER A 291 8.85 -31.32 0.71
#